data_799d76235d682281377e400dd42f01a0
#
_entry.id   799d76235d682281377e400dd42f01a0
#
_cell.length_a   1.000
_cell.length_b   1.000
_cell.length_c   1.000
_cell.angle_alpha   90.00
_cell.angle_beta   90.00
_cell.angle_gamma   90.00
#
_symmetry.space_group_name_H-M   'P 1'
#
loop_
_entity.id
_entity.type
_entity.pdbx_description
1 polymer ?
#
loop_
_entity_poly.entity_id
_entity_poly.type
_entity_poly.pdbx_seq_one_letter_code
_entity_poly.pdbx_strand_id
1 'polypeptide(L)'
;MAVSTQTMTDEQRKSVVVEYLKAFDKAGVTPSGGSILDLFAEDALVYFPKWGLAHGREQIGKMFGDVGATIKAITHDYSHFNWVLTGTDTLAVEGTSYGEHRDGPWRAGVPYHGAGYWCDVFEIRDWKIQRCFIYLDPDYAGKDTARYPWLKKS
;
A
#
# COMPACT_ATOMS: atom_id res chain seq x y z
N MET A 1 -20.22 28.57 15.91
CA MET A 1 -19.03 28.89 15.09
C MET A 1 -18.72 27.68 14.23
N ALA A 2 -18.83 27.81 12.92
CA ALA A 2 -18.42 26.73 12.02
C ALA A 2 -16.90 26.59 12.10
N VAL A 3 -16.39 25.44 12.55
CA VAL A 3 -14.98 25.10 12.44
C VAL A 3 -14.70 25.01 10.94
N SER A 4 -13.92 25.97 10.41
CA SER A 4 -13.43 25.89 9.03
C SER A 4 -12.51 24.67 8.96
N THR A 5 -13.03 23.56 8.44
CA THR A 5 -12.18 22.43 8.05
C THR A 5 -11.35 22.90 6.86
N GLN A 6 -10.09 23.19 7.14
CA GLN A 6 -9.16 23.60 6.08
C GLN A 6 -9.01 22.41 5.13
N THR A 7 -9.49 22.58 3.90
CA THR A 7 -9.40 21.53 2.87
C THR A 7 -7.95 21.22 2.59
N MET A 8 -7.53 19.97 2.72
CA MET A 8 -6.18 19.54 2.39
C MET A 8 -5.89 19.74 0.90
N THR A 9 -4.66 20.12 0.59
CA THR A 9 -4.17 20.14 -0.79
C THR A 9 -3.80 18.73 -1.28
N ASP A 10 -3.70 18.54 -2.57
CA ASP A 10 -3.23 17.26 -3.15
C ASP A 10 -1.81 16.93 -2.66
N GLU A 11 -0.91 17.91 -2.55
CA GLU A 11 0.44 17.69 -2.02
C GLU A 11 0.44 17.25 -0.55
N GLN A 12 -0.46 17.77 0.26
CA GLN A 12 -0.63 17.32 1.64
C GLN A 12 -1.13 15.87 1.70
N ARG A 13 -2.09 15.51 0.85
CA ARG A 13 -2.57 14.12 0.76
C ARG A 13 -1.48 13.17 0.27
N LYS A 14 -0.73 13.54 -0.76
CA LYS A 14 0.43 12.79 -1.24
C LYS A 14 1.46 12.56 -0.12
N SER A 15 1.71 13.55 0.72
CA SER A 15 2.64 13.40 1.84
C SER A 15 2.20 12.33 2.84
N VAL A 16 0.90 12.24 3.13
CA VAL A 16 0.33 11.18 3.99
C VAL A 16 0.53 9.80 3.36
N VAL A 17 0.28 9.67 2.05
CA VAL A 17 0.50 8.41 1.32
C VAL A 17 1.97 8.00 1.35
N VAL A 18 2.88 8.92 1.09
CA VAL A 18 4.33 8.63 1.12
C VAL A 18 4.77 8.19 2.52
N GLU A 19 4.26 8.83 3.57
CA GLU A 19 4.55 8.44 4.95
C GLU A 19 4.03 7.03 5.26
N TYR A 20 2.83 6.68 4.79
CA TYR A 20 2.25 5.35 4.89
C TYR A 20 3.13 4.30 4.20
N LEU A 21 3.51 4.52 2.94
CA LEU A 21 4.35 3.57 2.19
C LEU A 21 5.73 3.39 2.84
N LYS A 22 6.35 4.47 3.32
CA LYS A 22 7.62 4.40 4.06
C LYS A 22 7.49 3.63 5.36
N ALA A 23 6.37 3.79 6.06
CA ALA A 23 6.11 3.00 7.26
C ALA A 23 5.94 1.51 6.92
N PHE A 24 5.27 1.20 5.81
CA PHE A 24 5.14 -0.18 5.33
C PHE A 24 6.52 -0.80 5.01
N ASP A 25 7.41 -0.06 4.36
CA ASP A 25 8.80 -0.48 4.09
C ASP A 25 9.65 -0.67 5.37
N LYS A 26 9.21 -0.13 6.49
CA LYS A 26 9.89 -0.17 7.80
C LYS A 26 9.12 -0.97 8.85
N ALA A 27 8.43 -2.02 8.42
CA ALA A 27 7.68 -2.92 9.30
C ALA A 27 6.67 -2.20 10.22
N GLY A 28 6.02 -1.16 9.69
CA GLY A 28 4.97 -0.42 10.39
C GLY A 28 5.43 0.77 11.23
N VAL A 29 6.71 1.15 11.13
CA VAL A 29 7.25 2.32 11.83
C VAL A 29 7.32 3.52 10.87
N THR A 30 6.63 4.61 11.21
CA THR A 30 6.65 5.84 10.40
C THR A 30 8.02 6.51 10.41
N PRO A 31 8.36 7.36 9.44
CA PRO A 31 9.59 8.14 9.44
C PRO A 31 9.78 8.98 10.73
N SER A 32 8.70 9.40 11.36
CA SER A 32 8.72 10.13 12.65
C SER A 32 8.87 9.24 13.88
N GLY A 33 8.90 7.91 13.71
CA GLY A 33 9.05 6.94 14.80
C GLY A 33 7.75 6.47 15.44
N GLY A 34 6.58 6.90 14.91
CA GLY A 34 5.26 6.44 15.34
C GLY A 34 4.81 5.14 14.67
N SER A 35 3.60 4.73 14.95
CA SER A 35 2.96 3.56 14.31
C SER A 35 2.33 3.94 12.97
N ILE A 36 2.39 3.05 11.99
CA ILE A 36 1.61 3.15 10.75
C ILE A 36 0.11 3.32 11.04
N LEU A 37 -0.40 2.75 12.13
CA LEU A 37 -1.82 2.87 12.52
C LEU A 37 -2.20 4.29 12.92
N ASP A 38 -1.25 5.13 13.32
CA ASP A 38 -1.49 6.52 13.64
C ASP A 38 -1.89 7.36 12.42
N LEU A 39 -1.59 6.87 11.22
CA LEU A 39 -1.98 7.51 9.96
C LEU A 39 -3.44 7.26 9.58
N PHE A 40 -4.13 6.32 10.23
CA PHE A 40 -5.51 5.95 9.93
C PHE A 40 -6.51 6.63 10.87
N ALA A 41 -7.69 6.95 10.32
CA ALA A 41 -8.86 7.27 11.13
C ALA A 41 -9.27 6.05 11.98
N GLU A 42 -9.99 6.27 13.08
CA GLU A 42 -10.39 5.19 13.99
C GLU A 42 -11.30 4.15 13.33
N ASP A 43 -12.16 4.61 12.40
CA ASP A 43 -13.13 3.81 11.65
C ASP A 43 -12.69 3.54 10.19
N ALA A 44 -11.40 3.67 9.90
CA ALA A 44 -10.87 3.49 8.55
C ALA A 44 -11.15 2.09 7.98
N LEU A 45 -11.21 2.02 6.66
CA LEU A 45 -11.33 0.78 5.90
C LEU A 45 -10.04 0.51 5.14
N VAL A 46 -9.55 -0.73 5.21
CA VAL A 46 -8.43 -1.22 4.41
C VAL A 46 -8.82 -2.50 3.71
N TYR A 47 -8.55 -2.58 2.42
CA TYR A 47 -8.61 -3.81 1.64
C TYR A 47 -7.20 -4.24 1.25
N PHE A 48 -6.86 -5.50 1.50
CA PHE A 48 -5.62 -6.12 1.04
C PHE A 48 -5.94 -7.44 0.34
N PRO A 49 -5.41 -7.71 -0.88
CA PRO A 49 -5.67 -8.96 -1.59
C PRO A 49 -5.32 -10.19 -0.76
N LYS A 50 -6.16 -11.20 -0.78
CA LYS A 50 -6.16 -12.43 0.04
C LYS A 50 -6.62 -12.25 1.49
N TRP A 51 -6.41 -11.09 2.12
CA TRP A 51 -6.88 -10.84 3.49
C TRP A 51 -8.30 -10.25 3.54
N GLY A 52 -8.71 -9.56 2.46
CA GLY A 52 -10.04 -8.95 2.37
C GLY A 52 -10.12 -7.58 3.04
N LEU A 53 -11.24 -7.30 3.71
CA LEU A 53 -11.53 -6.02 4.36
C LEU A 53 -11.22 -6.05 5.85
N ALA A 54 -10.54 -5.01 6.32
CA ALA A 54 -10.38 -4.69 7.73
C ALA A 54 -11.06 -3.35 8.04
N HIS A 55 -11.80 -3.30 9.13
CA HIS A 55 -12.52 -2.12 9.60
C HIS A 55 -12.01 -1.69 10.97
N GLY A 56 -11.56 -0.45 11.05
CA GLY A 56 -11.01 0.14 12.26
C GLY A 56 -9.57 -0.28 12.55
N ARG A 57 -8.87 0.52 13.35
CA ARG A 57 -7.44 0.34 13.62
C ARG A 57 -7.08 -1.03 14.19
N GLU A 58 -7.94 -1.64 15.01
CA GLU A 58 -7.67 -2.95 15.58
C GLU A 58 -7.59 -4.04 14.51
N GLN A 59 -8.58 -4.11 13.61
CA GLN A 59 -8.59 -5.09 12.53
C GLN A 59 -7.47 -4.80 11.51
N ILE A 60 -7.22 -3.52 11.20
CA ILE A 60 -6.12 -3.12 10.32
C ILE A 60 -4.77 -3.56 10.90
N GLY A 61 -4.57 -3.38 12.21
CA GLY A 61 -3.36 -3.83 12.89
C GLY A 61 -3.16 -5.35 12.82
N LYS A 62 -4.22 -6.12 13.00
CA LYS A 62 -4.18 -7.59 12.83
C LYS A 62 -3.84 -7.98 11.39
N MET A 63 -4.49 -7.36 10.41
CA MET A 63 -4.22 -7.60 8.98
C MET A 63 -2.76 -7.28 8.63
N PHE A 64 -2.25 -6.12 9.02
CA PHE A 64 -0.86 -5.74 8.75
C PHE A 64 0.15 -6.61 9.48
N GLY A 65 -0.18 -7.12 10.67
CA GLY A 65 0.62 -8.13 11.36
C GLY A 65 0.75 -9.43 10.56
N ASP A 66 -0.34 -9.93 10.01
CA ASP A 66 -0.35 -11.13 9.17
C ASP A 66 0.37 -10.90 7.83
N VAL A 67 0.16 -9.75 7.20
CA VAL A 67 0.89 -9.35 5.97
C VAL A 67 2.38 -9.30 6.25
N GLY A 68 2.80 -8.66 7.35
CA GLY A 68 4.20 -8.55 7.74
C GLY A 68 4.85 -9.89 8.09
N ALA A 69 4.10 -10.84 8.64
CA ALA A 69 4.57 -12.20 8.86
C ALA A 69 4.80 -12.98 7.55
N THR A 70 4.18 -12.56 6.47
CA THR A 70 4.24 -13.19 5.15
C THR A 70 5.26 -12.49 4.24
N ILE A 71 5.26 -11.17 4.23
CA ILE A 71 6.18 -10.31 3.48
C ILE A 71 7.32 -9.91 4.42
N LYS A 72 8.47 -10.56 4.31
CA LYS A 72 9.62 -10.34 5.19
C LYS A 72 10.30 -8.99 4.96
N ALA A 73 10.29 -8.52 3.73
CA ALA A 73 10.85 -7.23 3.35
C ALA A 73 10.14 -6.71 2.09
N ILE A 74 9.91 -5.42 2.04
CA ILE A 74 9.38 -4.72 0.87
C ILE A 74 10.06 -3.37 0.73
N THR A 75 10.27 -2.93 -0.49
CA THR A 75 10.74 -1.58 -0.83
C THR A 75 9.95 -1.07 -2.01
N HIS A 76 9.32 0.09 -1.85
CA HIS A 76 8.64 0.79 -2.93
C HIS A 76 9.61 1.68 -3.71
N ASP A 77 9.43 1.76 -5.02
CA ASP A 77 10.23 2.66 -5.87
C ASP A 77 9.61 4.06 -5.92
N TYR A 78 10.04 4.91 -5.02
CA TYR A 78 9.51 6.27 -4.86
C TYR A 78 9.82 7.20 -6.05
N SER A 79 10.75 6.83 -6.92
CA SER A 79 11.16 7.65 -8.06
C SER A 79 10.18 7.57 -9.23
N HIS A 80 9.31 6.55 -9.26
CA HIS A 80 8.47 6.22 -10.41
C HIS A 80 6.98 6.09 -10.05
N PHE A 81 6.50 6.86 -9.07
CA PHE A 81 5.08 6.89 -8.76
C PHE A 81 4.28 7.65 -9.82
N ASN A 82 3.20 7.04 -10.29
CA ASN A 82 2.20 7.68 -11.11
C ASN A 82 0.99 8.07 -10.25
N TRP A 83 0.79 9.37 -10.05
CA TRP A 83 -0.28 9.90 -9.23
C TRP A 83 -1.51 10.21 -10.06
N VAL A 84 -2.67 9.76 -9.59
CA VAL A 84 -3.98 10.12 -10.13
C VAL A 84 -4.69 10.98 -9.08
N LEU A 85 -4.74 12.28 -9.33
CA LEU A 85 -5.28 13.28 -8.41
C LEU A 85 -6.66 13.71 -8.90
N THR A 86 -7.61 13.81 -7.98
CA THR A 86 -9.00 14.13 -8.31
C THR A 86 -9.39 15.55 -7.89
N GLY A 87 -8.52 16.24 -7.16
CA GLY A 87 -8.85 17.53 -6.53
C GLY A 87 -9.82 17.41 -5.35
N THR A 88 -10.12 16.18 -4.92
CA THR A 88 -10.98 15.86 -3.78
C THR A 88 -10.21 15.05 -2.72
N ASP A 89 -10.91 14.47 -1.75
CA ASP A 89 -10.30 13.61 -0.73
C ASP A 89 -9.75 12.30 -1.29
N THR A 90 -10.16 11.91 -2.49
CA THR A 90 -9.76 10.65 -3.14
C THR A 90 -8.57 10.88 -4.07
N LEU A 91 -7.58 10.01 -3.98
CA LEU A 91 -6.47 9.94 -4.91
C LEU A 91 -6.03 8.48 -5.09
N ALA A 92 -5.33 8.22 -6.17
CA ALA A 92 -4.70 6.95 -6.40
C ALA A 92 -3.23 7.13 -6.75
N VAL A 93 -2.44 6.11 -6.46
CA VAL A 93 -1.04 6.04 -6.87
C VAL A 93 -0.74 4.63 -7.33
N GLU A 94 -0.06 4.50 -8.44
CA GLU A 94 0.52 3.25 -8.90
C GLU A 94 2.04 3.32 -8.91
N GLY A 95 2.67 2.18 -8.70
CA GLY A 95 4.11 2.10 -8.65
C GLY A 95 4.59 0.66 -8.71
N THR A 96 5.86 0.51 -8.42
CA THR A 96 6.52 -0.79 -8.37
C THR A 96 7.19 -1.02 -7.03
N SER A 97 7.38 -2.27 -6.69
CA SER A 97 8.08 -2.70 -5.49
C SER A 97 8.91 -3.95 -5.75
N TYR A 98 9.79 -4.24 -4.82
CA TYR A 98 10.54 -5.49 -4.73
C TYR A 98 10.72 -5.87 -3.26
N GLY A 99 11.04 -7.09 -3.00
CA GLY A 99 11.24 -7.53 -1.63
C GLY A 99 11.39 -9.04 -1.48
N GLU A 100 11.10 -9.53 -0.29
CA GLU A 100 11.18 -10.93 0.06
C GLU A 100 9.88 -11.40 0.73
N HIS A 101 9.22 -12.36 0.11
CA HIS A 101 8.11 -13.10 0.68
C HIS A 101 8.64 -14.37 1.32
N ARG A 102 7.92 -14.95 2.28
CA ARG A 102 8.31 -16.23 2.91
C ARG A 102 8.60 -17.37 1.91
N ASP A 103 7.98 -17.32 0.73
CA ASP A 103 8.13 -18.32 -0.32
C ASP A 103 9.18 -17.94 -1.38
N GLY A 104 9.82 -16.79 -1.28
CA GLY A 104 10.88 -16.34 -2.17
C GLY A 104 10.86 -14.84 -2.47
N PRO A 105 11.92 -14.31 -3.10
CA PRO A 105 12.01 -12.91 -3.47
C PRO A 105 11.11 -12.58 -4.66
N TRP A 106 10.71 -11.31 -4.78
CA TRP A 106 10.06 -10.78 -5.97
C TRP A 106 10.67 -9.44 -6.38
N ARG A 107 10.47 -9.09 -7.66
CA ARG A 107 10.82 -7.78 -8.20
C ARG A 107 9.94 -7.46 -9.39
N ALA A 108 9.34 -6.28 -9.39
CA ALA A 108 8.60 -5.78 -10.54
C ALA A 108 9.48 -5.76 -11.80
N GLY A 109 8.91 -6.09 -12.95
CA GLY A 109 9.61 -6.12 -14.23
C GLY A 109 10.47 -7.36 -14.48
N VAL A 110 10.56 -8.29 -13.53
CA VAL A 110 11.17 -9.60 -13.79
C VAL A 110 10.14 -10.49 -14.47
N PRO A 111 10.45 -11.09 -15.64
CA PRO A 111 9.47 -11.78 -16.46
C PRO A 111 8.69 -12.92 -15.82
N TYR A 112 9.12 -13.44 -14.69
CA TYR A 112 8.45 -14.56 -14.01
C TYR A 112 7.71 -14.15 -12.77
N HIS A 113 7.73 -12.87 -12.41
CA HIS A 113 7.05 -12.35 -11.24
C HIS A 113 5.97 -11.38 -11.69
N GLY A 114 4.71 -11.77 -11.61
CA GLY A 114 3.58 -10.87 -11.79
C GLY A 114 3.51 -9.84 -10.65
N ALA A 115 3.96 -10.23 -9.46
CA ALA A 115 4.01 -9.38 -8.29
C ALA A 115 4.98 -8.19 -8.45
N GLY A 116 4.75 -7.15 -7.66
CA GLY A 116 5.58 -5.96 -7.64
C GLY A 116 5.00 -4.76 -8.38
N TYR A 117 3.95 -4.93 -9.19
CA TYR A 117 3.11 -3.84 -9.70
C TYR A 117 1.93 -3.67 -8.76
N TRP A 118 1.66 -2.45 -8.32
CA TRP A 118 0.59 -2.16 -7.38
C TRP A 118 -0.08 -0.83 -7.70
N CYS A 119 -1.32 -0.71 -7.26
CA CYS A 119 -2.07 0.53 -7.27
C CYS A 119 -2.88 0.62 -5.98
N ASP A 120 -2.71 1.70 -5.25
CA ASP A 120 -3.47 1.97 -4.03
C ASP A 120 -4.40 3.15 -4.25
N VAL A 121 -5.65 2.99 -3.82
CA VAL A 121 -6.67 4.04 -3.85
C VAL A 121 -6.95 4.49 -2.42
N PHE A 122 -6.77 5.78 -2.18
CA PHE A 122 -6.92 6.39 -0.86
C PHE A 122 -8.09 7.37 -0.82
N GLU A 123 -8.68 7.48 0.35
CA GLU A 123 -9.49 8.62 0.78
C GLU A 123 -8.85 9.21 2.03
N ILE A 124 -8.46 10.48 1.97
CA ILE A 124 -7.69 11.15 3.03
C ILE A 124 -8.37 12.47 3.42
N ARG A 125 -8.75 12.58 4.68
CA ARG A 125 -9.30 13.79 5.31
C ARG A 125 -8.62 14.02 6.65
N ASP A 126 -8.44 15.28 6.99
CA ASP A 126 -7.89 15.69 8.30
C ASP A 126 -6.58 14.96 8.66
N TRP A 127 -5.69 14.81 7.66
CA TRP A 127 -4.39 14.13 7.78
C TRP A 127 -4.49 12.64 8.16
N LYS A 128 -5.68 12.04 8.00
CA LYS A 128 -5.91 10.63 8.29
C LYS A 128 -6.44 9.91 7.06
N ILE A 129 -5.94 8.70 6.88
CA ILE A 129 -6.44 7.77 5.87
C ILE A 129 -7.78 7.24 6.37
N GLN A 130 -8.84 7.55 5.62
CA GLN A 130 -10.19 7.05 5.87
C GLN A 130 -10.40 5.71 5.18
N ARG A 131 -9.75 5.54 4.03
CA ARG A 131 -9.85 4.35 3.19
C ARG A 131 -8.53 4.15 2.47
N CYS A 132 -8.06 2.89 2.44
CA CYS A 132 -6.90 2.47 1.66
C CYS A 132 -7.22 1.11 1.03
N PHE A 133 -7.42 1.08 -0.28
CA PHE A 133 -7.68 -0.15 -1.04
C PHE A 133 -6.48 -0.44 -1.91
N ILE A 134 -5.86 -1.58 -1.67
CA ILE A 134 -4.62 -2.02 -2.29
C ILE A 134 -4.96 -3.01 -3.38
N TYR A 135 -4.50 -2.75 -4.59
CA TYR A 135 -4.69 -3.60 -5.76
C TYR A 135 -3.33 -4.04 -6.29
N LEU A 136 -3.04 -5.31 -6.19
CA LEU A 136 -1.78 -5.90 -6.64
C LEU A 136 -1.98 -7.38 -6.97
N ASP A 137 -1.02 -7.97 -7.65
CA ASP A 137 -0.95 -9.42 -7.77
C ASP A 137 -0.32 -10.00 -6.50
N PRO A 138 -1.10 -10.78 -5.72
CA PRO A 138 -0.62 -11.37 -4.47
C PRO A 138 0.24 -12.63 -4.69
N ASP A 139 0.53 -13.03 -5.91
CA ASP A 139 1.40 -14.16 -6.25
C ASP A 139 2.88 -13.76 -6.17
N TYR A 140 3.31 -13.31 -5.00
CA TYR A 140 4.68 -12.85 -4.77
C TYR A 140 5.75 -13.87 -5.14
N ALA A 141 5.48 -15.15 -4.96
CA ALA A 141 6.43 -16.22 -5.27
C ALA A 141 6.40 -16.68 -6.73
N GLY A 142 5.52 -16.12 -7.57
CA GLY A 142 5.37 -16.49 -8.97
C GLY A 142 4.88 -17.92 -9.20
N LYS A 143 4.15 -18.50 -8.25
CA LYS A 143 3.69 -19.90 -8.33
C LYS A 143 2.70 -20.12 -9.46
N ASP A 144 1.90 -19.11 -9.79
CA ASP A 144 0.90 -19.15 -10.86
C ASP A 144 1.45 -18.71 -12.21
N THR A 145 2.63 -18.11 -12.24
CA THR A 145 3.27 -17.53 -13.44
C THR A 145 3.49 -18.54 -14.55
N ALA A 146 3.76 -19.79 -14.21
CA ALA A 146 3.97 -20.87 -15.20
C ALA A 146 2.74 -21.14 -16.10
N ARG A 147 1.55 -20.67 -15.71
CA ARG A 147 0.31 -20.82 -16.50
C ARG A 147 0.22 -19.83 -17.65
N TYR A 148 1.06 -18.80 -17.69
CA TYR A 148 1.01 -17.76 -18.70
C TYR A 148 2.06 -17.97 -19.78
N PRO A 149 1.64 -18.33 -21.04
CA PRO A 149 2.60 -18.71 -22.09
C PRO A 149 3.60 -17.62 -22.46
N TRP A 150 3.21 -16.35 -22.34
CA TRP A 150 4.10 -15.20 -22.64
C TRP A 150 5.14 -14.92 -21.57
N LEU A 151 5.05 -15.60 -20.42
CA LEU A 151 6.03 -15.51 -19.33
C LEU A 151 7.04 -16.67 -19.35
N LYS A 152 7.06 -17.46 -20.42
CA LYS A 152 8.01 -18.57 -20.54
C LYS A 152 9.44 -18.04 -20.55
N LYS A 153 10.31 -18.73 -19.82
CA LYS A 153 11.76 -18.52 -19.90
C LYS A 153 12.21 -18.77 -21.34
N SER A 154 12.82 -17.76 -21.95
CA SER A 154 13.58 -17.93 -23.20
C SER A 154 14.83 -18.74 -22.93
#